data_b56ce921a4574d531e2256d53e183f0c
#
_entry.id   b56ce921a4574d531e2256d53e183f0c
#
_cell.length_a   1.000
_cell.length_b   1.000
_cell.length_c   1.000
_cell.angle_alpha   90.00
_cell.angle_beta   90.00
_cell.angle_gamma   90.00
#
_symmetry.space_group_name_H-M   'P 1'
#
loop_
_entity.id
_entity.type
_entity.pdbx_description
1 polymer ?
#
loop_
_entity_poly.entity_id
_entity_poly.type
_entity_poly.pdbx_seq_one_letter_code
_entity_poly.pdbx_strand_id
1 'polypeptide(L)'
;MLNMNLRKNMLNPIRAEVNQRSLSFVNDFHYLTAMIQHLGAHERWSSRTPRNIADSLGMDIENVERVLMSYPAFFRRSSNLSTQGEPLFMIHLRYARRKKNAETDTHESPPVSSAEMGILLDLVTKMIGVEEQNKRLGVEIKNNNIKIWSALILAFISAGTAIATALLK
;
A
#
# COMPACT_ATOMS: atom_id res chain seq x y z
N MET A 1 2.12 -20.68 -32.41
CA MET A 1 2.49 -19.30 -32.01
C MET A 1 1.32 -18.40 -31.60
N LEU A 2 0.13 -18.92 -31.27
CA LEU A 2 -1.10 -18.11 -31.03
C LEU A 2 -1.45 -17.92 -29.53
N ASN A 3 -0.65 -18.45 -28.59
CA ASN A 3 -1.10 -18.52 -27.18
C ASN A 3 -0.39 -17.53 -26.20
N MET A 4 0.52 -16.71 -26.72
CA MET A 4 1.27 -15.77 -25.85
C MET A 4 0.60 -14.39 -25.70
N ASN A 5 -0.27 -14.02 -26.63
CA ASN A 5 -0.97 -12.72 -26.61
C ASN A 5 -2.23 -12.71 -25.73
N LEU A 6 -2.87 -13.86 -25.52
CA LEU A 6 -4.06 -13.97 -24.66
C LEU A 6 -3.74 -13.79 -23.17
N ARG A 7 -2.55 -14.23 -22.71
CA ARG A 7 -2.13 -14.05 -21.30
C ARG A 7 -1.73 -12.61 -20.93
N LYS A 8 -1.25 -11.83 -21.91
CA LYS A 8 -0.94 -10.40 -21.67
C LYS A 8 -2.18 -9.53 -21.47
N ASN A 9 -3.30 -9.89 -22.09
CA ASN A 9 -4.54 -9.11 -21.98
C ASN A 9 -5.35 -9.41 -20.71
N MET A 10 -5.17 -10.57 -20.07
CA MET A 10 -5.87 -10.88 -18.81
C MET A 10 -5.24 -10.22 -17.57
N LEU A 11 -3.97 -9.82 -17.64
CA LEU A 11 -3.29 -9.14 -16.51
C LEU A 11 -3.53 -7.62 -16.45
N ASN A 12 -4.06 -7.04 -17.52
CA ASN A 12 -4.31 -5.59 -17.60
C ASN A 12 -5.49 -5.09 -16.74
N PRO A 13 -6.66 -5.76 -16.64
CA PRO A 13 -7.76 -5.25 -15.83
C PRO A 13 -7.45 -5.29 -14.31
N ILE A 14 -6.80 -6.35 -13.82
CA ILE A 14 -6.42 -6.47 -12.41
C ILE A 14 -5.40 -5.38 -12.01
N ARG A 15 -4.47 -5.06 -12.91
CA ARG A 15 -3.48 -4.01 -12.69
C ARG A 15 -4.10 -2.60 -12.70
N ALA A 16 -5.16 -2.40 -13.46
CA ALA A 16 -5.90 -1.13 -13.51
C ALA A 16 -6.79 -0.95 -12.26
N GLU A 17 -7.44 -2.00 -11.76
CA GLU A 17 -8.26 -1.95 -10.54
C GLU A 17 -7.42 -1.78 -9.27
N VAL A 18 -6.25 -2.40 -9.18
CA VAL A 18 -5.31 -2.20 -8.07
C VAL A 18 -4.83 -0.74 -8.01
N ASN A 19 -4.74 -0.06 -9.16
CA ASN A 19 -4.32 1.34 -9.23
C ASN A 19 -5.41 2.34 -8.80
N GLN A 20 -6.68 1.91 -8.67
CA GLN A 20 -7.80 2.78 -8.27
C GLN A 20 -8.20 2.69 -6.80
N ARG A 21 -7.80 1.65 -6.08
CA ARG A 21 -8.00 1.61 -4.61
C ARG A 21 -6.87 2.39 -3.97
N SER A 22 -7.17 3.55 -3.43
CA SER A 22 -6.22 4.35 -2.65
C SER A 22 -5.54 3.47 -1.59
N LEU A 23 -4.21 3.47 -1.58
CA LEU A 23 -3.42 2.86 -0.52
C LEU A 23 -3.93 3.35 0.84
N SER A 24 -4.20 2.43 1.75
CA SER A 24 -4.62 2.77 3.10
C SER A 24 -3.92 1.87 4.10
N PHE A 25 -2.94 2.44 4.80
CA PHE A 25 -2.23 1.75 5.89
C PHE A 25 -3.16 1.36 7.02
N VAL A 26 -4.20 2.16 7.27
CA VAL A 26 -5.23 1.88 8.28
C VAL A 26 -5.98 0.60 7.94
N ASN A 27 -6.49 0.50 6.72
CA ASN A 27 -7.30 -0.64 6.29
C ASN A 27 -6.48 -1.92 6.12
N ASP A 28 -5.21 -1.78 5.71
CA ASP A 28 -4.33 -2.90 5.42
C ASP A 28 -3.40 -3.27 6.58
N PHE A 29 -3.55 -2.63 7.74
CA PHE A 29 -2.64 -2.77 8.88
C PHE A 29 -2.39 -4.21 9.29
N HIS A 30 -3.44 -5.00 9.47
CA HIS A 30 -3.32 -6.38 9.89
C HIS A 30 -2.67 -7.28 8.84
N TYR A 31 -2.92 -7.04 7.55
CA TYR A 31 -2.22 -7.73 6.46
C TYR A 31 -0.74 -7.36 6.45
N LEU A 32 -0.42 -6.06 6.52
CA LEU A 32 0.96 -5.58 6.49
C LEU A 32 1.78 -6.14 7.64
N THR A 33 1.28 -6.04 8.87
CA THR A 33 1.98 -6.50 10.06
C THR A 33 2.20 -8.01 10.05
N ALA A 34 1.18 -8.80 9.72
CA ALA A 34 1.29 -10.24 9.68
C ALA A 34 2.24 -10.72 8.57
N MET A 35 2.15 -10.15 7.36
CA MET A 35 3.00 -10.54 6.24
C MET A 35 4.46 -10.09 6.43
N ILE A 36 4.71 -8.90 6.99
CA ILE A 36 6.06 -8.43 7.33
C ILE A 36 6.69 -9.40 8.33
N GLN A 37 5.97 -9.76 9.40
CA GLN A 37 6.46 -10.71 10.40
C GLN A 37 6.69 -12.09 9.79
N HIS A 38 5.73 -12.62 9.04
CA HIS A 38 5.83 -13.93 8.43
C HIS A 38 7.01 -14.04 7.47
N LEU A 39 7.13 -13.11 6.52
CA LEU A 39 8.22 -13.12 5.53
C LEU A 39 9.57 -12.75 6.13
N GLY A 40 9.58 -11.90 7.17
CA GLY A 40 10.81 -11.44 7.82
C GLY A 40 11.41 -12.47 8.75
N ALA A 41 10.62 -13.09 9.60
CA ALA A 41 11.08 -13.99 10.65
C ALA A 41 11.22 -15.46 10.21
N HIS A 42 10.69 -15.84 9.04
CA HIS A 42 10.68 -17.24 8.61
C HIS A 42 12.11 -17.78 8.39
N GLU A 43 12.54 -18.76 9.18
CA GLU A 43 13.91 -19.26 9.16
C GLU A 43 14.29 -19.95 7.85
N ARG A 44 13.41 -20.81 7.35
CA ARG A 44 13.69 -21.68 6.19
C ARG A 44 13.48 -20.97 4.84
N TRP A 45 12.43 -20.14 4.72
CA TRP A 45 12.03 -19.59 3.44
C TRP A 45 12.17 -18.07 3.42
N SER A 46 13.04 -17.56 2.55
CA SER A 46 13.22 -16.11 2.37
C SER A 46 12.18 -15.49 1.45
N SER A 47 11.54 -16.28 0.60
CA SER A 47 10.48 -15.86 -0.31
C SER A 47 9.35 -16.87 -0.34
N ARG A 48 8.12 -16.40 -0.51
CA ARG A 48 6.90 -17.23 -0.52
C ARG A 48 5.95 -16.76 -1.63
N THR A 49 5.11 -17.67 -2.11
CA THR A 49 4.00 -17.32 -3.00
C THR A 49 2.86 -16.70 -2.19
N PRO A 50 2.00 -15.87 -2.81
CA PRO A 50 0.80 -15.34 -2.13
C PRO A 50 -0.07 -16.44 -1.52
N ARG A 51 -0.25 -17.55 -2.23
CA ARG A 51 -1.00 -18.72 -1.75
C ARG A 51 -0.39 -19.27 -0.44
N ASN A 52 0.93 -19.51 -0.43
CA ASN A 52 1.60 -20.02 0.76
C ASN A 52 1.55 -19.05 1.95
N ILE A 53 1.52 -17.74 1.70
CA ILE A 53 1.34 -16.72 2.74
C ILE A 53 -0.09 -16.77 3.27
N ALA A 54 -1.07 -16.77 2.37
CA ALA A 54 -2.49 -16.84 2.71
C ALA A 54 -2.81 -18.09 3.56
N ASP A 55 -2.38 -19.26 3.10
CA ASP A 55 -2.58 -20.52 3.81
C ASP A 55 -1.91 -20.53 5.20
N SER A 56 -0.67 -20.02 5.29
CA SER A 56 0.07 -19.99 6.56
C SER A 56 -0.51 -19.04 7.58
N LEU A 57 -1.13 -17.94 7.13
CA LEU A 57 -1.69 -16.90 8.00
C LEU A 57 -3.21 -17.00 8.17
N GLY A 58 -3.88 -17.93 7.48
CA GLY A 58 -5.33 -18.03 7.46
C GLY A 58 -6.01 -16.79 6.86
N MET A 59 -5.39 -16.19 5.84
CA MET A 59 -5.86 -14.96 5.20
C MET A 59 -6.44 -15.24 3.83
N ASP A 60 -7.30 -14.31 3.37
CA ASP A 60 -7.83 -14.33 2.02
C ASP A 60 -6.72 -14.04 0.98
N ILE A 61 -6.62 -14.91 -0.03
CA ILE A 61 -5.55 -14.85 -1.05
C ILE A 61 -5.61 -13.59 -1.90
N GLU A 62 -6.81 -13.11 -2.26
CA GLU A 62 -6.96 -11.92 -3.11
C GLU A 62 -6.47 -10.67 -2.36
N ASN A 63 -6.76 -10.56 -1.07
CA ASN A 63 -6.28 -9.49 -0.23
C ASN A 63 -4.77 -9.58 -0.01
N VAL A 64 -4.21 -10.78 0.19
CA VAL A 64 -2.75 -10.98 0.29
C VAL A 64 -2.06 -10.52 -0.99
N GLU A 65 -2.53 -10.96 -2.17
CA GLU A 65 -1.98 -10.53 -3.46
C GLU A 65 -2.07 -9.01 -3.65
N ARG A 66 -3.24 -8.43 -3.36
CA ARG A 66 -3.46 -6.99 -3.44
C ARG A 66 -2.46 -6.23 -2.57
N VAL A 67 -2.29 -6.60 -1.31
CA VAL A 67 -1.39 -5.91 -0.39
C VAL A 67 0.07 -6.07 -0.82
N LEU A 68 0.51 -7.27 -1.22
CA LEU A 68 1.86 -7.50 -1.73
C LEU A 68 2.20 -6.60 -2.93
N MET A 69 1.23 -6.37 -3.81
CA MET A 69 1.40 -5.53 -5.00
C MET A 69 1.26 -4.04 -4.69
N SER A 70 0.43 -3.67 -3.72
CA SER A 70 0.14 -2.28 -3.37
C SER A 70 1.25 -1.63 -2.53
N TYR A 71 2.06 -2.43 -1.83
CA TYR A 71 3.13 -1.92 -0.96
C TYR A 71 4.54 -2.34 -1.42
N PRO A 72 4.98 -1.94 -2.62
CA PRO A 72 6.28 -2.32 -3.18
C PRO A 72 7.47 -1.79 -2.37
N ALA A 73 7.25 -0.84 -1.46
CA ALA A 73 8.28 -0.36 -0.54
C ALA A 73 8.66 -1.42 0.52
N PHE A 74 7.74 -2.28 0.90
CA PHE A 74 7.98 -3.36 1.85
C PHE A 74 8.25 -4.69 1.17
N PHE A 75 7.50 -5.01 0.11
CA PHE A 75 7.50 -6.32 -0.53
C PHE A 75 8.13 -6.26 -1.92
N ARG A 76 9.16 -7.05 -2.09
CA ARG A 76 9.84 -7.23 -3.37
C ARG A 76 9.32 -8.48 -4.06
N ARG A 77 8.87 -8.33 -5.30
CA ARG A 77 8.59 -9.47 -6.18
C ARG A 77 9.91 -10.00 -6.75
N SER A 78 10.12 -11.31 -6.67
CA SER A 78 11.27 -11.99 -7.28
C SER A 78 11.15 -12.01 -8.80
N SER A 79 12.28 -12.01 -9.49
CA SER A 79 12.33 -12.33 -10.94
C SER A 79 12.06 -13.80 -11.22
N ASN A 80 12.37 -14.67 -10.23
CA ASN A 80 12.13 -16.11 -10.33
C ASN A 80 10.70 -16.43 -9.90
N LEU A 81 10.14 -17.46 -10.53
CA LEU A 81 8.85 -18.02 -10.16
C LEU A 81 9.07 -19.25 -9.26
N SER A 82 8.02 -19.65 -8.55
CA SER A 82 7.97 -20.93 -7.86
C SER A 82 8.00 -22.10 -8.85
N THR A 83 8.17 -23.32 -8.36
CA THR A 83 8.08 -24.55 -9.17
C THR A 83 6.71 -24.72 -9.84
N GLN A 84 5.67 -24.06 -9.31
CA GLN A 84 4.32 -24.05 -9.87
C GLN A 84 4.04 -22.85 -10.78
N GLY A 85 5.07 -22.03 -11.08
CA GLY A 85 4.93 -20.84 -11.92
C GLY A 85 4.29 -19.63 -11.23
N GLU A 86 4.11 -19.65 -9.91
CA GLU A 86 3.56 -18.55 -9.13
C GLU A 86 4.65 -17.51 -8.79
N PRO A 87 4.28 -16.22 -8.67
CA PRO A 87 5.23 -15.19 -8.25
C PRO A 87 5.69 -15.40 -6.81
N LEU A 88 6.96 -15.10 -6.54
CA LEU A 88 7.55 -15.15 -5.21
C LEU A 88 7.74 -13.76 -4.66
N PHE A 89 7.43 -13.56 -3.39
CA PHE A 89 7.59 -12.30 -2.67
C PHE A 89 8.46 -12.47 -1.43
N MET A 90 9.24 -11.42 -1.12
CA MET A 90 10.05 -11.30 0.09
C MET A 90 10.06 -9.85 0.57
N ILE A 91 10.44 -9.60 1.81
CA ILE A 91 10.66 -8.22 2.26
C ILE A 91 12.01 -7.69 1.76
N HIS A 92 12.03 -6.39 1.44
CA HIS A 92 13.25 -5.74 0.93
C HIS A 92 14.44 -5.82 1.87
N LEU A 93 14.21 -5.66 3.17
CA LEU A 93 15.26 -5.72 4.18
C LEU A 93 15.98 -7.07 4.16
N ARG A 94 15.23 -8.17 4.04
CA ARG A 94 15.81 -9.51 3.96
C ARG A 94 16.60 -9.72 2.66
N TYR A 95 16.11 -9.16 1.55
CA TYR A 95 16.83 -9.19 0.28
C TYR A 95 18.14 -8.40 0.34
N ALA A 96 18.15 -7.24 0.97
CA ALA A 96 19.34 -6.40 1.11
C ALA A 96 20.46 -7.09 1.92
N ARG A 97 20.08 -7.98 2.84
CA ARG A 97 21.03 -8.77 3.68
C ARG A 97 21.52 -10.06 3.02
N ARG A 98 21.14 -10.31 1.78
CA ARG A 98 21.51 -11.51 1.05
C ARG A 98 23.04 -11.61 0.92
N LYS A 99 23.60 -12.73 1.35
CA LYS A 99 25.01 -13.08 1.23
C LYS A 99 25.17 -14.22 0.25
N LYS A 100 26.21 -14.16 -0.59
CA LYS A 100 26.57 -15.27 -1.44
C LYS A 100 27.39 -16.26 -0.59
N ASN A 101 26.94 -17.50 -0.55
CA ASN A 101 27.72 -18.57 0.07
C ASN A 101 28.78 -18.99 -0.95
N ALA A 102 30.07 -18.86 -0.58
CA ALA A 102 31.20 -19.13 -1.46
C ALA A 102 31.34 -20.64 -1.78
N GLU A 103 30.86 -21.51 -0.90
CA GLU A 103 31.01 -22.97 -1.07
C GLU A 103 29.91 -23.56 -1.96
N THR A 104 28.69 -23.04 -1.87
CA THR A 104 27.51 -23.61 -2.55
C THR A 104 27.04 -22.77 -3.74
N ASP A 105 27.70 -21.65 -4.02
CA ASP A 105 27.27 -20.63 -5.01
C ASP A 105 25.79 -20.18 -4.87
N THR A 106 25.20 -20.45 -3.72
CA THR A 106 23.83 -20.09 -3.38
C THR A 106 23.77 -18.78 -2.62
N HIS A 107 22.60 -18.13 -2.65
CA HIS A 107 22.37 -16.91 -1.88
C HIS A 107 21.56 -17.22 -0.63
N GLU A 108 22.11 -16.91 0.51
CA GLU A 108 21.44 -16.98 1.80
C GLU A 108 20.86 -15.61 2.17
N SER A 109 19.61 -15.62 2.60
CA SER A 109 18.88 -14.42 3.06
C SER A 109 18.43 -14.67 4.51
N PRO A 110 19.27 -14.31 5.50
CA PRO A 110 18.98 -14.61 6.90
C PRO A 110 17.68 -13.91 7.35
N PRO A 111 17.00 -14.48 8.36
CA PRO A 111 15.84 -13.84 8.97
C PRO A 111 16.16 -12.43 9.45
N VAL A 112 15.15 -11.59 9.49
CA VAL A 112 15.22 -10.25 10.08
C VAL A 112 15.25 -10.41 11.60
N SER A 113 16.14 -9.68 12.26
CA SER A 113 16.22 -9.68 13.72
C SER A 113 14.98 -9.04 14.36
N SER A 114 14.72 -9.38 15.63
CA SER A 114 13.58 -8.80 16.37
C SER A 114 13.66 -7.27 16.46
N ALA A 115 14.85 -6.71 16.59
CA ALA A 115 15.04 -5.25 16.62
C ALA A 115 14.68 -4.58 15.28
N GLU A 116 15.13 -5.15 14.17
CA GLU A 116 14.81 -4.65 12.82
C GLU A 116 13.31 -4.84 12.50
N MET A 117 12.72 -5.95 12.96
CA MET A 117 11.30 -6.19 12.84
C MET A 117 10.50 -5.12 13.58
N GLY A 118 10.93 -4.76 14.80
CA GLY A 118 10.34 -3.66 15.56
C GLY A 118 10.37 -2.34 14.80
N ILE A 119 11.47 -2.01 14.14
CA ILE A 119 11.60 -0.80 13.31
C ILE A 119 10.62 -0.82 12.12
N LEU A 120 10.47 -1.97 11.44
CA LEU A 120 9.54 -2.08 10.31
C LEU A 120 8.07 -1.89 10.76
N LEU A 121 7.69 -2.48 11.90
CA LEU A 121 6.34 -2.34 12.45
C LEU A 121 6.06 -0.93 12.96
N ASP A 122 7.05 -0.27 13.59
CA ASP A 122 6.96 1.13 13.97
C ASP A 122 6.79 2.04 12.75
N LEU A 123 7.50 1.77 11.65
CA LEU A 123 7.31 2.49 10.40
C LEU A 123 5.87 2.37 9.88
N VAL A 124 5.27 1.16 9.87
CA VAL A 124 3.88 0.97 9.47
C VAL A 124 2.94 1.79 10.36
N THR A 125 3.15 1.78 11.67
CA THR A 125 2.35 2.55 12.63
C THR A 125 2.46 4.06 12.39
N LYS A 126 3.66 4.56 12.10
CA LYS A 126 3.88 5.97 11.75
C LYS A 126 3.17 6.36 10.44
N MET A 127 3.19 5.49 9.44
CA MET A 127 2.47 5.74 8.18
C MET A 127 0.96 5.83 8.39
N ILE A 128 0.39 5.06 9.32
CA ILE A 128 -1.01 5.20 9.73
C ILE A 128 -1.28 6.59 10.31
N GLY A 129 -0.42 7.05 11.25
CA GLY A 129 -0.55 8.38 11.84
C GLY A 129 -0.50 9.50 10.79
N VAL A 130 0.39 9.39 9.81
CA VAL A 130 0.48 10.34 8.68
C VAL A 130 -0.78 10.29 7.81
N GLU A 131 -1.30 9.10 7.51
CA GLU A 131 -2.54 8.94 6.73
C GLU A 131 -3.73 9.58 7.44
N GLU A 132 -3.89 9.34 8.74
CA GLU A 132 -4.97 9.94 9.53
C GLU A 132 -4.84 11.47 9.60
N GLN A 133 -3.62 11.98 9.82
CA GLN A 133 -3.38 13.42 9.84
C GLN A 133 -3.71 14.07 8.49
N ASN A 134 -3.31 13.46 7.38
CA ASN A 134 -3.63 13.95 6.04
C ASN A 134 -5.14 13.95 5.77
N LYS A 135 -5.88 12.93 6.24
CA LYS A 135 -7.34 12.90 6.15
C LYS A 135 -7.98 14.04 6.94
N ARG A 136 -7.51 14.33 8.16
CA ARG A 136 -8.00 15.45 8.98
C ARG A 136 -7.75 16.79 8.31
N LEU A 137 -6.53 17.03 7.83
CA LEU A 137 -6.19 18.27 7.10
C LEU A 137 -7.04 18.45 5.84
N GLY A 138 -7.29 17.38 5.09
CA GLY A 138 -8.18 17.43 3.92
C GLY A 138 -9.61 17.85 4.27
N VAL A 139 -10.15 17.38 5.39
CA VAL A 139 -11.47 17.78 5.89
C VAL A 139 -11.46 19.25 6.33
N GLU A 140 -10.44 19.71 7.05
CA GLU A 140 -10.31 21.09 7.48
C GLU A 140 -10.23 22.08 6.31
N ILE A 141 -9.43 21.77 5.29
CA ILE A 141 -9.32 22.57 4.07
C ILE A 141 -10.68 22.66 3.37
N LYS A 142 -11.40 21.54 3.24
CA LYS A 142 -12.71 21.52 2.63
C LYS A 142 -13.72 22.37 3.43
N ASN A 143 -13.71 22.27 4.74
CA ASN A 143 -14.59 23.06 5.61
C ASN A 143 -14.27 24.57 5.56
N ASN A 144 -12.98 24.93 5.53
CA ASN A 144 -12.57 26.32 5.37
C ASN A 144 -12.99 26.89 4.01
N ASN A 145 -12.84 26.13 2.93
CA ASN A 145 -13.31 26.56 1.62
C ASN A 145 -14.83 26.81 1.60
N ILE A 146 -15.61 25.94 2.23
CA ILE A 146 -17.07 26.12 2.36
C ILE A 146 -17.40 27.42 3.14
N LYS A 147 -16.70 27.70 4.23
CA LYS A 147 -16.88 28.94 5.01
C LYS A 147 -16.53 30.18 4.21
N ILE A 148 -15.45 30.17 3.44
CA ILE A 148 -15.03 31.28 2.58
C ILE A 148 -16.09 31.54 1.50
N TRP A 149 -16.56 30.49 0.82
CA TRP A 149 -17.59 30.62 -0.21
C TRP A 149 -18.91 31.12 0.36
N SER A 150 -19.33 30.65 1.54
CA SER A 150 -20.56 31.13 2.19
C SER A 150 -20.45 32.60 2.59
N ALA A 151 -19.31 33.05 3.09
CA ALA A 151 -19.07 34.44 3.42
C ALA A 151 -19.08 35.36 2.17
N LEU A 152 -18.50 34.89 1.06
CA LEU A 152 -18.54 35.61 -0.22
C LEU A 152 -19.97 35.77 -0.74
N ILE A 153 -20.76 34.69 -0.73
CA ILE A 153 -22.17 34.73 -1.15
C ILE A 153 -22.95 35.72 -0.30
N LEU A 154 -22.77 35.71 1.02
CA LEU A 154 -23.45 36.64 1.93
C LEU A 154 -23.06 38.08 1.64
N ALA A 155 -21.78 38.35 1.37
CA ALA A 155 -21.29 39.68 1.00
C ALA A 155 -21.90 40.19 -0.32
N PHE A 156 -22.04 39.33 -1.32
CA PHE A 156 -22.70 39.68 -2.60
C PHE A 156 -24.18 39.99 -2.41
N ILE A 157 -24.89 39.22 -1.60
CA ILE A 157 -26.34 39.48 -1.29
C ILE A 157 -26.48 40.82 -0.58
N SER A 158 -25.67 41.12 0.43
CA SER A 158 -25.72 42.36 1.17
C SER A 158 -25.38 43.57 0.33
N ALA A 159 -24.38 43.50 -0.56
CA ALA A 159 -24.04 44.56 -1.51
C ALA A 159 -25.17 44.80 -2.51
N GLY A 160 -25.79 43.72 -3.02
CA GLY A 160 -26.94 43.83 -3.94
C GLY A 160 -28.15 44.50 -3.32
N THR A 161 -28.48 44.21 -2.08
CA THR A 161 -29.58 44.85 -1.34
C THR A 161 -29.30 46.34 -1.07
N ALA A 162 -28.04 46.68 -0.74
CA ALA A 162 -27.66 48.08 -0.53
C ALA A 162 -27.78 48.93 -1.83
N ILE A 163 -27.38 48.39 -2.97
CA ILE A 163 -27.51 49.04 -4.27
C ILE A 163 -28.98 49.19 -4.66
N ALA A 164 -29.81 48.15 -4.46
CA ALA A 164 -31.22 48.19 -4.78
C ALA A 164 -31.95 49.25 -3.94
N THR A 165 -31.64 49.38 -2.66
CA THR A 165 -32.23 50.39 -1.76
C THR A 165 -31.76 51.81 -2.09
N ALA A 166 -30.57 51.99 -2.62
CA ALA A 166 -30.05 53.28 -3.06
C ALA A 166 -30.67 53.77 -4.38
N LEU A 167 -31.07 52.85 -5.27
CA LEU A 167 -31.70 53.18 -6.55
C LEU A 167 -33.23 53.45 -6.43
N LEU A 168 -33.86 53.04 -5.34
CA LEU A 168 -35.30 53.21 -5.08
C LEU A 168 -35.61 54.47 -4.27
N LYS A 169 -34.60 55.26 -3.90
CA LYS A 169 -34.74 56.58 -3.29
C LYS A 169 -34.55 57.67 -4.32
#